data_82e939c265a1eaef9846256f0b75b61f
#
_entry.id   82e939c265a1eaef9846256f0b75b61f
#
_cell.length_a   1.000
_cell.length_b   1.000
_cell.length_c   1.000
_cell.angle_alpha   90.00
_cell.angle_beta   90.00
_cell.angle_gamma   90.00
#
_symmetry.space_group_name_H-M   'P 1'
#
loop_
_entity.id
_entity.type
_entity.pdbx_description
1 polymer ?
#
loop_
_entity_poly.entity_id
_entity_poly.type
_entity_poly.pdbx_seq_one_letter_code
_entity_poly.pdbx_strand_id
1 'polypeptide(L)'
;MKSIRITIMMMSAILAFSCAPGQKNDMFDVPQDGYTFFEADFQTVDFDAEAEQFWQKGIDVGVFGAAEGVNERYTLKQAYDGKAVGEFYGPKVSGDQIVAYYPYSPDFSLFEGKPRYELAPVQKYGEEGNLYEQFCKYSDVVYAFVAGGKLSFSHASGILIVEVRMDGVGAVKSLTLASSEPISGMGGVNEDMSVSLSSSSSKTLCLDCEPGLEPKSGSSFRQFPLVMPAGSYNGVTLTVAFTSGDSVKVKLDDVEVKPLTVSDQNVRTVTVSNGLGGFEVEDGLTFEPLS
;
A
#
# COMPACT_ATOMS: atom_id res chain seq x y z
N MET A 1 17.89 -27.33 -2.01
CA MET A 1 16.74 -26.42 -1.76
C MET A 1 16.10 -26.14 -3.11
N LYS A 2 14.83 -26.52 -3.30
CA LYS A 2 14.12 -26.35 -4.56
C LYS A 2 13.35 -25.02 -4.49
N SER A 3 13.75 -24.05 -5.30
CA SER A 3 13.03 -22.80 -5.48
C SER A 3 11.67 -23.11 -6.12
N ILE A 4 10.60 -22.73 -5.45
CA ILE A 4 9.24 -22.79 -5.99
C ILE A 4 9.00 -21.47 -6.67
N ARG A 5 9.03 -21.49 -8.00
CA ARG A 5 8.59 -20.34 -8.81
C ARG A 5 7.07 -20.36 -8.85
N ILE A 6 6.43 -19.39 -8.23
CA ILE A 6 4.98 -19.15 -8.38
C ILE A 6 4.81 -18.24 -9.59
N THR A 7 4.46 -18.84 -10.74
CA THR A 7 4.04 -18.08 -11.93
C THR A 7 2.57 -17.79 -11.76
N ILE A 8 2.21 -16.53 -11.56
CA ILE A 8 0.81 -16.08 -11.62
C ILE A 8 0.41 -16.07 -13.09
N MET A 9 -0.33 -17.10 -13.47
CA MET A 9 -0.88 -17.25 -14.82
C MET A 9 -2.21 -16.48 -14.89
N MET A 10 -2.17 -15.21 -15.33
CA MET A 10 -3.39 -14.56 -15.79
C MET A 10 -3.85 -15.23 -17.08
N MET A 11 -5.02 -15.84 -17.03
CA MET A 11 -5.71 -16.42 -18.18
C MET A 11 -6.14 -15.31 -19.13
N SER A 12 -5.31 -15.01 -20.13
CA SER A 12 -5.70 -14.19 -21.27
C SER A 12 -6.41 -15.10 -22.29
N ALA A 13 -7.68 -14.85 -22.52
CA ALA A 13 -8.42 -15.45 -23.62
C ALA A 13 -7.81 -14.97 -24.94
N ILE A 14 -7.10 -15.85 -25.63
CA ILE A 14 -6.57 -15.59 -26.97
C ILE A 14 -7.73 -15.75 -27.95
N LEU A 15 -8.27 -14.62 -28.42
CA LEU A 15 -9.04 -14.58 -29.66
C LEU A 15 -8.05 -14.46 -30.83
N ALA A 16 -7.87 -15.58 -31.56
CA ALA A 16 -7.10 -15.60 -32.76
C ALA A 16 -7.81 -14.76 -33.85
N PHE A 17 -7.24 -13.61 -34.17
CA PHE A 17 -7.55 -12.90 -35.39
C PHE A 17 -6.46 -13.15 -36.44
N SER A 18 -6.92 -13.63 -37.60
CA SER A 18 -6.23 -13.90 -38.83
C SER A 18 -5.29 -12.77 -39.25
N CYS A 19 -4.04 -13.11 -39.54
CA CYS A 19 -3.06 -12.24 -40.19
C CYS A 19 -3.50 -11.86 -41.62
N ALA A 20 -3.70 -10.55 -41.84
CA ALA A 20 -3.55 -9.95 -43.15
C ALA A 20 -2.18 -9.26 -43.22
N PRO A 21 -1.36 -9.50 -44.29
CA PRO A 21 -0.07 -8.88 -44.42
C PRO A 21 -0.21 -7.43 -44.93
N GLY A 22 0.39 -6.48 -44.25
CA GLY A 22 0.72 -5.18 -44.83
C GLY A 22 -0.10 -3.99 -44.37
N GLN A 23 -0.19 -3.73 -43.07
CA GLN A 23 -0.36 -2.35 -42.59
C GLN A 23 0.83 -2.00 -41.69
N LYS A 24 1.62 -1.02 -42.14
CA LYS A 24 2.51 -0.25 -41.26
C LYS A 24 1.65 0.23 -40.12
N ASN A 25 2.00 -0.14 -38.90
CA ASN A 25 1.39 0.43 -37.71
C ASN A 25 1.73 1.93 -37.69
N ASP A 26 0.88 2.72 -38.27
CA ASP A 26 0.83 4.12 -37.99
C ASP A 26 0.57 4.22 -36.50
N MET A 27 1.56 4.73 -35.76
CA MET A 27 1.37 5.27 -34.42
C MET A 27 0.08 6.09 -34.49
N PHE A 28 -0.94 5.70 -33.75
CA PHE A 28 -2.13 6.52 -33.62
C PHE A 28 -1.66 7.88 -33.12
N ASP A 29 -1.60 8.86 -34.01
CA ASP A 29 -1.48 10.25 -33.66
C ASP A 29 -2.72 10.57 -32.82
N VAL A 30 -2.56 10.52 -31.50
CA VAL A 30 -3.59 11.02 -30.60
C VAL A 30 -3.73 12.48 -30.91
N PRO A 31 -4.94 12.98 -31.22
CA PRO A 31 -5.14 14.39 -31.52
C PRO A 31 -4.58 15.22 -30.38
N GLN A 32 -3.62 16.11 -30.66
CA GLN A 32 -2.98 16.91 -29.59
C GLN A 32 -3.92 17.99 -29.06
N ASP A 33 -4.90 18.43 -29.85
CA ASP A 33 -5.87 19.41 -29.43
C ASP A 33 -6.94 18.79 -28.51
N GLY A 34 -7.03 19.28 -27.28
CA GLY A 34 -8.00 18.83 -26.28
C GLY A 34 -7.54 17.70 -25.36
N TYR A 35 -6.29 17.25 -25.49
CA TYR A 35 -5.70 16.25 -24.62
C TYR A 35 -4.56 16.81 -23.77
N THR A 36 -4.36 16.23 -22.59
CA THR A 36 -3.18 16.45 -21.74
C THR A 36 -2.38 15.17 -21.67
N PHE A 37 -1.06 15.32 -21.59
CA PHE A 37 -0.10 14.24 -21.52
C PHE A 37 0.73 14.36 -20.24
N PHE A 38 0.94 13.25 -19.55
CA PHE A 38 1.80 13.17 -18.39
C PHE A 38 2.80 12.04 -18.55
N GLU A 39 4.07 12.32 -18.28
CA GLU A 39 5.07 11.29 -18.02
C GLU A 39 4.85 10.74 -16.62
N ALA A 40 4.89 9.43 -16.45
CA ALA A 40 4.62 8.79 -15.16
C ALA A 40 5.64 7.70 -14.85
N ASP A 41 6.06 7.66 -13.59
CA ASP A 41 6.86 6.59 -13.01
C ASP A 41 6.23 6.10 -11.68
N PHE A 42 6.70 4.96 -11.20
CA PHE A 42 6.37 4.47 -9.87
C PHE A 42 7.54 4.69 -8.91
N GLN A 43 7.26 5.28 -7.76
CA GLN A 43 8.11 5.21 -6.58
C GLN A 43 7.59 4.09 -5.67
N THR A 44 7.42 2.89 -6.22
CA THR A 44 6.80 1.79 -5.50
C THR A 44 7.85 0.90 -4.86
N VAL A 45 7.39 0.19 -3.83
CA VAL A 45 8.19 -0.76 -3.09
C VAL A 45 8.37 -2.01 -3.92
N ASP A 46 9.61 -2.38 -4.09
CA ASP A 46 9.96 -3.70 -4.52
C ASP A 46 10.33 -4.54 -3.30
N PHE A 47 9.41 -5.41 -2.88
CA PHE A 47 9.69 -6.42 -1.86
C PHE A 47 10.50 -7.61 -2.42
N ASP A 48 10.61 -7.69 -3.73
CA ASP A 48 11.42 -8.65 -4.45
C ASP A 48 12.32 -7.85 -5.42
N ALA A 49 13.60 -7.71 -5.11
CA ALA A 49 14.57 -6.92 -5.87
C ALA A 49 14.71 -7.36 -7.35
N GLU A 50 14.06 -8.45 -7.75
CA GLU A 50 13.98 -8.93 -9.13
C GLU A 50 12.71 -8.46 -9.87
N ALA A 51 11.74 -7.83 -9.18
CA ALA A 51 10.48 -7.40 -9.78
C ALA A 51 10.55 -5.92 -10.19
N GLU A 52 11.21 -5.62 -11.29
CA GLU A 52 11.08 -4.31 -11.91
C GLU A 52 9.61 -4.04 -12.27
N GLN A 53 9.07 -2.94 -11.77
CA GLN A 53 7.70 -2.56 -12.07
C GLN A 53 7.65 -1.84 -13.41
N PHE A 54 6.98 -2.47 -14.36
CA PHE A 54 6.79 -1.93 -15.69
C PHE A 54 5.33 -1.62 -15.94
N TRP A 55 5.09 -0.50 -16.61
CA TRP A 55 3.78 -0.18 -17.15
C TRP A 55 3.36 -1.24 -18.17
N GLN A 56 2.13 -1.70 -18.09
CA GLN A 56 1.58 -2.70 -19.00
C GLN A 56 0.48 -2.11 -19.85
N LYS A 57 0.36 -2.58 -21.10
CA LYS A 57 -0.70 -2.20 -22.01
C LYS A 57 -2.08 -2.37 -21.37
N GLY A 58 -2.91 -1.36 -21.53
CA GLY A 58 -4.27 -1.35 -21.00
C GLY A 58 -4.40 -0.84 -19.55
N ILE A 59 -3.31 -0.37 -18.97
CA ILE A 59 -3.34 0.34 -17.69
C ILE A 59 -3.94 1.72 -17.91
N ASP A 60 -4.84 2.09 -16.99
CA ASP A 60 -5.44 3.42 -16.89
C ASP A 60 -5.22 4.00 -15.50
N VAL A 61 -5.02 5.30 -15.46
CA VAL A 61 -4.94 6.09 -14.25
C VAL A 61 -6.08 7.09 -14.20
N GLY A 62 -6.54 7.41 -13.00
CA GLY A 62 -7.51 8.49 -12.81
C GLY A 62 -6.79 9.81 -12.57
N VAL A 63 -7.29 10.88 -13.14
CA VAL A 63 -6.73 12.23 -13.00
C VAL A 63 -7.83 13.21 -12.65
N PHE A 64 -7.58 14.03 -11.63
CA PHE A 64 -8.43 15.15 -11.23
C PHE A 64 -7.69 16.46 -11.43
N GLY A 65 -8.37 17.44 -12.04
CA GLY A 65 -7.99 18.82 -11.92
C GLY A 65 -8.67 19.44 -10.69
N ALA A 66 -7.95 20.25 -9.92
CA ALA A 66 -8.43 20.78 -8.63
C ALA A 66 -9.75 21.58 -8.74
N ALA A 67 -10.04 22.17 -9.88
CA ALA A 67 -11.22 23.03 -10.05
C ALA A 67 -12.52 22.27 -10.36
N GLU A 68 -12.46 21.06 -10.87
CA GLU A 68 -13.63 20.42 -11.49
C GLU A 68 -14.12 19.16 -10.76
N GLY A 69 -13.28 18.53 -9.94
CA GLY A 69 -13.63 17.28 -9.23
C GLY A 69 -14.01 16.13 -10.16
N VAL A 70 -13.80 16.29 -11.47
CA VAL A 70 -14.13 15.28 -12.49
C VAL A 70 -13.00 14.25 -12.52
N ASN A 71 -13.38 12.99 -12.43
CA ASN A 71 -12.48 11.85 -12.49
C ASN A 71 -12.23 11.46 -13.95
N GLU A 72 -11.19 12.03 -14.54
CA GLU A 72 -10.84 11.77 -15.93
C GLU A 72 -9.95 10.51 -16.05
N ARG A 73 -10.28 9.66 -17.03
CA ARG A 73 -9.52 8.45 -17.35
C ARG A 73 -8.38 8.77 -18.30
N TYR A 74 -7.16 8.43 -17.92
CA TYR A 74 -5.96 8.55 -18.73
C TYR A 74 -5.41 7.17 -19.07
N THR A 75 -5.08 6.94 -20.33
CA THR A 75 -4.64 5.64 -20.85
C THR A 75 -3.14 5.69 -21.19
N LEU A 76 -2.43 4.60 -20.87
CA LEU A 76 -1.03 4.44 -21.24
C LEU A 76 -0.86 4.38 -22.76
N LYS A 77 0.04 5.18 -23.33
CA LYS A 77 0.43 5.03 -24.74
C LYS A 77 1.11 3.68 -24.98
N GLN A 78 0.72 3.00 -26.04
CA GLN A 78 1.21 1.67 -26.38
C GLN A 78 2.74 1.59 -26.52
N ALA A 79 3.40 2.67 -26.91
CA ALA A 79 4.87 2.74 -27.04
C ALA A 79 5.61 2.55 -25.69
N TYR A 80 4.90 2.63 -24.57
CA TYR A 80 5.44 2.51 -23.21
C TYR A 80 5.08 1.18 -22.53
N ASP A 81 4.48 0.24 -23.26
CA ASP A 81 4.25 -1.11 -22.76
C ASP A 81 5.59 -1.78 -22.37
N GLY A 82 5.67 -2.31 -21.16
CA GLY A 82 6.88 -2.93 -20.62
C GLY A 82 7.99 -1.95 -20.26
N LYS A 83 7.71 -0.68 -20.02
CA LYS A 83 8.69 0.33 -19.60
C LYS A 83 8.45 0.82 -18.18
N ALA A 84 9.54 1.17 -17.47
CA ALA A 84 9.48 1.74 -16.13
C ALA A 84 8.86 3.16 -16.12
N VAL A 85 9.09 3.93 -17.19
CA VAL A 85 8.47 5.23 -17.40
C VAL A 85 7.38 5.10 -18.44
N GLY A 86 6.17 5.60 -18.15
CA GLY A 86 5.02 5.63 -19.04
C GLY A 86 4.67 7.03 -19.49
N GLU A 87 3.95 7.16 -20.60
CA GLU A 87 3.29 8.39 -20.97
C GLU A 87 1.78 8.12 -21.08
N PHE A 88 1.01 8.85 -20.28
CA PHE A 88 -0.44 8.75 -20.23
C PHE A 88 -1.08 9.93 -20.93
N TYR A 89 -2.23 9.70 -21.58
CA TYR A 89 -3.00 10.73 -22.24
C TYR A 89 -4.49 10.60 -21.90
N GLY A 90 -5.15 11.74 -21.82
CA GLY A 90 -6.58 11.82 -21.52
C GLY A 90 -7.14 13.21 -21.76
N PRO A 91 -8.42 13.44 -21.45
CA PRO A 91 -9.06 14.74 -21.60
C PRO A 91 -8.28 15.83 -20.89
N LYS A 92 -8.35 17.06 -21.44
CA LYS A 92 -7.68 18.20 -20.82
C LYS A 92 -8.25 18.47 -19.43
N VAL A 93 -7.39 18.41 -18.42
CA VAL A 93 -7.70 18.85 -17.06
C VAL A 93 -7.11 20.23 -16.81
N SER A 94 -7.78 21.02 -15.98
CA SER A 94 -7.37 22.36 -15.57
C SER A 94 -7.35 22.47 -14.06
N GLY A 95 -6.54 23.39 -13.54
CA GLY A 95 -6.41 23.65 -12.11
C GLY A 95 -4.95 23.82 -11.69
N ASP A 96 -4.77 24.48 -10.55
CA ASP A 96 -3.43 24.74 -10.02
C ASP A 96 -2.78 23.48 -9.41
N GLN A 97 -3.61 22.50 -9.03
CA GLN A 97 -3.18 21.23 -8.45
C GLN A 97 -3.86 20.08 -9.20
N ILE A 98 -3.09 19.32 -9.93
CA ILE A 98 -3.55 18.11 -10.61
C ILE A 98 -3.08 16.92 -9.82
N VAL A 99 -3.99 15.99 -9.51
CA VAL A 99 -3.71 14.76 -8.80
C VAL A 99 -4.10 13.56 -9.63
N ALA A 100 -3.34 12.48 -9.49
CA ALA A 100 -3.63 11.21 -10.16
C ALA A 100 -3.62 10.07 -9.16
N TYR A 101 -4.25 8.97 -9.54
CA TYR A 101 -4.24 7.73 -8.77
C TYR A 101 -4.26 6.52 -9.71
N TYR A 102 -3.77 5.39 -9.23
CA TYR A 102 -3.81 4.11 -9.92
C TYR A 102 -4.16 3.01 -8.91
N PRO A 103 -4.98 2.00 -9.29
CA PRO A 103 -5.66 1.82 -10.58
C PRO A 103 -6.89 2.72 -10.77
N TYR A 104 -7.23 3.03 -12.02
CA TYR A 104 -8.43 3.81 -12.34
C TYR A 104 -9.70 3.08 -11.89
N SER A 105 -10.60 3.83 -11.26
CA SER A 105 -11.97 3.40 -10.95
C SER A 105 -12.94 4.54 -11.26
N PRO A 106 -14.04 4.31 -12.00
CA PRO A 106 -15.01 5.36 -12.29
C PRO A 106 -15.70 5.92 -11.03
N ASP A 107 -15.74 5.13 -9.96
CA ASP A 107 -16.39 5.49 -8.69
C ASP A 107 -15.43 6.19 -7.71
N PHE A 108 -14.16 6.35 -8.08
CA PHE A 108 -13.21 7.04 -7.23
C PHE A 108 -13.52 8.53 -7.17
N SER A 109 -13.41 9.11 -5.99
CA SER A 109 -13.78 10.51 -5.73
C SER A 109 -12.73 11.20 -4.87
N LEU A 110 -12.79 12.52 -4.85
CA LEU A 110 -12.04 13.31 -3.90
C LEU A 110 -12.74 13.30 -2.52
N PHE A 111 -11.94 13.39 -1.47
CA PHE A 111 -12.36 13.63 -0.10
C PHE A 111 -11.83 15.00 0.35
N GLU A 112 -12.73 15.94 0.58
CA GLU A 112 -12.38 17.33 0.94
C GLU A 112 -11.35 17.96 -0.03
N GLY A 113 -11.53 17.72 -1.34
CA GLY A 113 -10.65 18.24 -2.39
C GLY A 113 -9.32 17.50 -2.57
N LYS A 114 -9.07 16.42 -1.82
CA LYS A 114 -7.87 15.58 -1.89
C LYS A 114 -8.21 14.20 -2.46
N PRO A 115 -7.24 13.46 -3.03
CA PRO A 115 -7.46 12.06 -3.38
C PRO A 115 -7.97 11.26 -2.18
N ARG A 116 -9.07 10.55 -2.37
CA ARG A 116 -9.66 9.74 -1.30
C ARG A 116 -8.70 8.62 -0.89
N TYR A 117 -8.55 8.49 0.42
CA TYR A 117 -7.86 7.37 1.05
C TYR A 117 -8.86 6.58 1.90
N GLU A 118 -8.73 5.26 1.92
CA GLU A 118 -9.55 4.41 2.78
C GLU A 118 -8.75 3.22 3.30
N LEU A 119 -8.78 3.00 4.61
CA LEU A 119 -8.14 1.87 5.25
C LEU A 119 -9.13 1.18 6.19
N ALA A 120 -9.35 -0.12 5.96
CA ALA A 120 -10.20 -0.91 6.83
C ALA A 120 -9.68 -0.95 8.28
N PRO A 121 -10.54 -0.71 9.29
CA PRO A 121 -10.12 -0.75 10.71
C PRO A 121 -9.81 -2.16 11.21
N VAL A 122 -10.20 -3.18 10.45
CA VAL A 122 -9.86 -4.59 10.71
C VAL A 122 -9.16 -5.16 9.48
N GLN A 123 -7.95 -5.60 9.69
CA GLN A 123 -7.13 -6.31 8.70
C GLN A 123 -7.05 -7.78 9.09
N LYS A 124 -7.01 -8.69 8.12
CA LYS A 124 -6.88 -10.14 8.37
C LYS A 124 -5.53 -10.62 7.89
N TYR A 125 -4.86 -11.39 8.75
CA TYR A 125 -3.57 -11.98 8.45
C TYR A 125 -3.61 -13.49 8.73
N GLY A 126 -3.30 -14.29 7.71
CA GLY A 126 -3.40 -15.74 7.76
C GLY A 126 -2.05 -16.45 7.89
N GLU A 127 -2.10 -17.79 7.99
CA GLU A 127 -0.93 -18.67 8.11
C GLU A 127 0.04 -18.50 6.93
N GLU A 128 -0.51 -18.44 5.70
CA GLU A 128 0.25 -18.31 4.45
C GLU A 128 0.62 -16.85 4.12
N GLY A 129 0.18 -15.89 4.95
CA GLY A 129 0.38 -14.46 4.67
C GLY A 129 1.86 -14.06 4.68
N ASN A 130 2.23 -13.20 3.76
CA ASN A 130 3.52 -12.52 3.73
C ASN A 130 3.33 -10.99 3.78
N LEU A 131 4.42 -10.26 3.98
CA LEU A 131 4.38 -8.81 4.16
C LEU A 131 3.85 -8.08 2.92
N TYR A 132 4.28 -8.50 1.74
CA TYR A 132 3.90 -7.89 0.47
C TYR A 132 2.41 -8.08 0.18
N GLU A 133 1.91 -9.33 0.27
CA GLU A 133 0.49 -9.62 0.06
C GLU A 133 -0.40 -8.88 1.06
N GLN A 134 0.04 -8.78 2.32
CA GLN A 134 -0.67 -8.02 3.34
C GLN A 134 -0.71 -6.53 2.99
N PHE A 135 0.41 -5.97 2.53
CA PHE A 135 0.45 -4.57 2.13
C PHE A 135 -0.46 -4.30 0.93
N CYS A 136 -0.30 -5.05 -0.16
CA CYS A 136 -1.11 -4.88 -1.37
C CYS A 136 -2.61 -5.05 -1.11
N LYS A 137 -2.99 -5.94 -0.19
CA LYS A 137 -4.39 -6.18 0.16
C LYS A 137 -5.08 -4.95 0.77
N TYR A 138 -4.34 -4.09 1.48
CA TYR A 138 -4.90 -2.95 2.19
C TYR A 138 -4.38 -1.59 1.70
N SER A 139 -3.44 -1.59 0.75
CA SER A 139 -2.85 -0.38 0.17
C SER A 139 -2.52 -0.59 -1.31
N ASP A 140 -3.55 -0.94 -2.10
CA ASP A 140 -3.43 -1.18 -3.53
C ASP A 140 -3.44 0.10 -4.38
N VAL A 141 -3.95 1.20 -3.83
CA VAL A 141 -4.01 2.49 -4.52
C VAL A 141 -2.72 3.27 -4.31
N VAL A 142 -2.15 3.75 -5.42
CA VAL A 142 -1.04 4.69 -5.43
C VAL A 142 -1.48 6.05 -5.94
N TYR A 143 -0.82 7.09 -5.50
CA TYR A 143 -1.19 8.48 -5.75
C TYR A 143 -0.01 9.25 -6.33
N ALA A 144 -0.30 10.26 -7.13
CA ALA A 144 0.69 11.19 -7.63
C ALA A 144 0.12 12.61 -7.68
N PHE A 145 0.97 13.59 -7.41
CA PHE A 145 0.69 15.00 -7.62
C PHE A 145 1.56 15.50 -8.77
N VAL A 146 0.99 16.27 -9.68
CA VAL A 146 1.74 16.75 -10.83
C VAL A 146 2.81 17.75 -10.39
N ALA A 147 4.06 17.44 -10.72
CA ALA A 147 5.19 18.31 -10.54
C ALA A 147 5.96 18.43 -11.86
N GLY A 148 5.99 19.63 -12.47
CA GLY A 148 6.72 19.84 -13.72
C GLY A 148 6.23 18.99 -14.91
N GLY A 149 4.96 18.62 -14.94
CA GLY A 149 4.37 17.77 -16.01
C GLY A 149 4.59 16.27 -15.83
N LYS A 150 5.09 15.85 -14.66
CA LYS A 150 5.33 14.45 -14.31
C LYS A 150 4.41 14.00 -13.18
N LEU A 151 4.11 12.70 -13.19
CA LEU A 151 3.39 11.96 -12.16
C LEU A 151 4.33 10.91 -11.57
N SER A 152 4.77 11.09 -10.33
CA SER A 152 5.53 10.07 -9.60
C SER A 152 4.59 9.39 -8.61
N PHE A 153 4.15 8.17 -8.94
CA PHE A 153 3.20 7.42 -8.13
C PHE A 153 3.86 6.82 -6.90
N SER A 154 3.23 7.01 -5.75
CA SER A 154 3.68 6.49 -4.46
C SER A 154 2.49 6.02 -3.62
N HIS A 155 2.75 5.13 -2.67
CA HIS A 155 1.76 4.75 -1.68
C HIS A 155 1.61 5.84 -0.62
N ALA A 156 0.39 5.98 -0.08
CA ALA A 156 0.10 6.82 1.08
C ALA A 156 0.00 6.01 2.38
N SER A 157 0.46 4.77 2.34
CA SER A 157 0.52 3.85 3.49
C SER A 157 1.94 3.36 3.70
N GLY A 158 2.20 2.93 4.93
CA GLY A 158 3.38 2.17 5.30
C GLY A 158 3.00 0.93 6.11
N ILE A 159 4.00 0.21 6.59
CA ILE A 159 3.81 -0.98 7.42
C ILE A 159 4.46 -0.77 8.79
N LEU A 160 3.71 -1.08 9.85
CA LEU A 160 4.25 -1.33 11.18
C LEU A 160 4.37 -2.84 11.35
N ILE A 161 5.58 -3.36 11.52
CA ILE A 161 5.82 -4.77 11.83
C ILE A 161 5.96 -4.92 13.34
N VAL A 162 5.12 -5.79 13.89
CA VAL A 162 5.19 -6.21 15.29
C VAL A 162 5.75 -7.62 15.34
N GLU A 163 6.93 -7.78 15.92
CA GLU A 163 7.52 -9.09 16.19
C GLU A 163 7.08 -9.58 17.56
N VAL A 164 6.44 -10.74 17.62
CA VAL A 164 5.96 -11.35 18.86
C VAL A 164 6.71 -12.64 19.11
N ARG A 165 7.42 -12.70 20.26
CA ARG A 165 7.99 -13.94 20.78
C ARG A 165 6.95 -14.68 21.60
N MET A 166 6.79 -15.97 21.35
CA MET A 166 5.68 -16.77 21.88
C MET A 166 6.14 -17.90 22.80
N ASP A 167 7.18 -17.67 23.60
CA ASP A 167 7.69 -18.68 24.52
C ASP A 167 6.72 -18.88 25.69
N GLY A 168 5.97 -19.99 25.67
CA GLY A 168 5.06 -20.37 26.75
C GLY A 168 3.70 -19.64 26.76
N VAL A 169 3.38 -18.87 25.73
CA VAL A 169 2.06 -18.29 25.48
C VAL A 169 1.37 -18.97 24.31
N GLY A 170 0.05 -18.93 24.25
CA GLY A 170 -0.69 -19.46 23.11
C GLY A 170 -0.41 -18.68 21.83
N ALA A 171 -0.96 -19.17 20.72
CA ALA A 171 -0.90 -18.46 19.44
C ALA A 171 -1.46 -17.04 19.53
N VAL A 172 -0.93 -16.13 18.74
CA VAL A 172 -1.48 -14.76 18.65
C VAL A 172 -2.81 -14.80 17.93
N LYS A 173 -3.84 -14.30 18.61
CA LYS A 173 -5.20 -14.19 18.10
C LYS A 173 -5.44 -12.88 17.38
N SER A 174 -4.94 -11.76 17.94
CA SER A 174 -5.07 -10.45 17.32
C SER A 174 -4.05 -9.46 17.88
N LEU A 175 -3.75 -8.44 17.06
CA LEU A 175 -3.03 -7.25 17.49
C LEU A 175 -3.95 -6.04 17.30
N THR A 176 -4.06 -5.19 18.31
CA THR A 176 -4.89 -3.97 18.23
C THR A 176 -4.06 -2.76 18.60
N LEU A 177 -3.94 -1.83 17.67
CA LEU A 177 -3.43 -0.49 17.93
C LEU A 177 -4.60 0.41 18.35
N ALA A 178 -4.37 1.25 19.35
CA ALA A 178 -5.28 2.32 19.73
C ALA A 178 -4.49 3.63 19.85
N SER A 179 -5.06 4.73 19.37
CA SER A 179 -4.44 6.05 19.35
C SER A 179 -5.41 7.11 19.87
N SER A 180 -4.89 8.26 20.29
CA SER A 180 -5.71 9.45 20.57
C SER A 180 -6.32 10.06 19.31
N GLU A 181 -5.64 9.88 18.16
CA GLU A 181 -6.05 10.37 16.85
C GLU A 181 -6.56 9.22 15.96
N PRO A 182 -7.34 9.50 14.90
CA PRO A 182 -7.72 8.49 13.92
C PRO A 182 -6.50 7.81 13.30
N ILE A 183 -6.56 6.45 13.18
CA ILE A 183 -5.48 5.64 12.58
C ILE A 183 -5.99 4.68 11.49
N SER A 184 -7.28 4.62 11.25
CA SER A 184 -7.88 3.86 10.13
C SER A 184 -9.22 4.47 9.74
N GLY A 185 -9.66 4.24 8.53
CA GLY A 185 -10.90 4.78 7.98
C GLY A 185 -10.67 5.64 6.75
N MET A 186 -11.53 6.61 6.54
CA MET A 186 -11.53 7.47 5.37
C MET A 186 -10.78 8.78 5.62
N GLY A 187 -10.10 9.27 4.59
CA GLY A 187 -9.38 10.54 4.61
C GLY A 187 -8.97 11.00 3.23
N GLY A 188 -8.08 11.98 3.19
CA GLY A 188 -7.49 12.52 1.97
C GLY A 188 -5.96 12.45 2.01
N VAL A 189 -5.36 12.17 0.86
CA VAL A 189 -3.90 12.14 0.69
C VAL A 189 -3.37 13.55 0.46
N ASN A 190 -2.32 13.91 1.17
CA ASN A 190 -1.59 15.17 1.02
C ASN A 190 -0.47 15.04 -0.02
N GLU A 191 0.10 16.16 -0.48
CA GLU A 191 1.19 16.17 -1.47
C GLU A 191 2.46 15.44 -1.01
N ASP A 192 2.71 15.38 0.29
CA ASP A 192 3.81 14.65 0.91
C ASP A 192 3.50 13.17 1.17
N MET A 193 2.39 12.66 0.60
CA MET A 193 1.85 11.32 0.80
C MET A 193 1.39 11.02 2.23
N SER A 194 1.42 11.97 3.16
CA SER A 194 0.75 11.79 4.45
C SER A 194 -0.77 11.77 4.27
N VAL A 195 -1.49 11.15 5.21
CA VAL A 195 -2.95 11.02 5.15
C VAL A 195 -3.61 11.84 6.25
N SER A 196 -4.53 12.72 5.86
CA SER A 196 -5.42 13.40 6.79
C SER A 196 -6.72 12.62 6.93
N LEU A 197 -6.83 11.80 7.98
CA LEU A 197 -8.04 11.03 8.26
C LEU A 197 -9.17 11.93 8.77
N SER A 198 -10.43 11.59 8.44
CA SER A 198 -11.60 12.24 8.99
C SER A 198 -11.66 12.10 10.51
N SER A 199 -12.14 13.12 11.21
CA SER A 199 -12.36 13.08 12.67
C SER A 199 -13.34 11.99 13.11
N SER A 200 -14.20 11.51 12.21
CA SER A 200 -15.13 10.39 12.42
C SER A 200 -14.51 9.02 12.14
N SER A 201 -13.28 8.98 11.64
CA SER A 201 -12.56 7.75 11.38
C SER A 201 -12.15 7.03 12.67
N SER A 202 -11.79 5.74 12.55
CA SER A 202 -11.51 4.91 13.71
C SER A 202 -10.16 5.28 14.36
N LYS A 203 -10.16 5.32 15.69
CA LYS A 203 -8.95 5.46 16.53
C LYS A 203 -8.31 4.11 16.87
N THR A 204 -8.80 3.04 16.26
CA THR A 204 -8.27 1.69 16.42
C THR A 204 -8.02 1.03 15.09
N LEU A 205 -6.99 0.19 15.05
CA LEU A 205 -6.65 -0.68 13.94
C LEU A 205 -6.36 -2.08 14.49
N CYS A 206 -7.09 -3.07 14.01
CA CYS A 206 -6.96 -4.46 14.46
C CYS A 206 -6.40 -5.34 13.34
N LEU A 207 -5.40 -6.14 13.65
CA LEU A 207 -4.96 -7.28 12.84
C LEU A 207 -5.57 -8.53 13.44
N ASP A 208 -6.56 -9.11 12.75
CA ASP A 208 -7.24 -10.33 13.12
C ASP A 208 -6.45 -11.53 12.57
N CYS A 209 -5.99 -12.40 13.47
CA CYS A 209 -5.17 -13.56 13.18
C CYS A 209 -5.92 -14.89 13.46
N GLU A 210 -7.26 -14.87 13.45
CA GLU A 210 -8.04 -16.10 13.73
C GLU A 210 -7.77 -17.21 12.70
N PRO A 211 -7.67 -18.46 13.14
CA PRO A 211 -7.97 -19.01 14.49
C PRO A 211 -6.85 -18.80 15.52
N GLY A 212 -5.73 -18.22 15.16
CA GLY A 212 -4.54 -17.98 15.96
C GLY A 212 -3.29 -18.41 15.19
N LEU A 213 -2.23 -17.62 15.31
CA LEU A 213 -0.99 -17.82 14.57
C LEU A 213 0.16 -18.14 15.52
N GLU A 214 0.76 -19.31 15.32
CA GLU A 214 1.95 -19.81 16.00
C GLU A 214 3.23 -19.23 15.36
N PRO A 215 4.39 -19.32 16.04
CA PRO A 215 5.68 -19.09 15.40
C PRO A 215 5.84 -19.99 14.17
N LYS A 216 6.51 -19.49 13.13
CA LYS A 216 6.88 -20.36 11.99
C LYS A 216 7.82 -21.46 12.47
N SER A 217 7.72 -22.65 11.87
CA SER A 217 8.55 -23.81 12.21
C SER A 217 10.04 -23.43 12.25
N GLY A 218 10.69 -23.72 13.39
CA GLY A 218 12.12 -23.41 13.63
C GLY A 218 12.39 -21.99 14.13
N SER A 219 11.36 -21.19 14.42
CA SER A 219 11.46 -19.84 15.00
C SER A 219 10.78 -19.80 16.37
N SER A 220 11.27 -18.93 17.26
CA SER A 220 10.60 -18.57 18.51
C SER A 220 9.74 -17.31 18.40
N PHE A 221 9.66 -16.71 17.21
CA PHE A 221 8.91 -15.48 16.97
C PHE A 221 8.15 -15.52 15.66
N ARG A 222 7.18 -14.61 15.52
CA ARG A 222 6.46 -14.31 14.27
C ARG A 222 6.29 -12.82 14.11
N GLN A 223 6.38 -12.37 12.86
CA GLN A 223 6.13 -10.99 12.47
C GLN A 223 4.68 -10.79 12.04
N PHE A 224 4.08 -9.71 12.49
CA PHE A 224 2.69 -9.32 12.22
C PHE A 224 2.67 -7.94 11.57
N PRO A 225 2.38 -7.85 10.28
CA PRO A 225 2.36 -6.58 9.55
C PRO A 225 1.00 -5.89 9.69
N LEU A 226 1.01 -4.66 10.19
CA LEU A 226 -0.14 -3.76 10.19
C LEU A 226 0.09 -2.67 9.14
N VAL A 227 -0.77 -2.59 8.14
CA VAL A 227 -0.76 -1.51 7.16
C VAL A 227 -1.39 -0.28 7.81
N MET A 228 -0.70 0.85 7.74
CA MET A 228 -1.14 2.10 8.38
C MET A 228 -1.05 3.26 7.39
N PRO A 229 -1.89 4.28 7.51
CA PRO A 229 -1.71 5.52 6.76
C PRO A 229 -0.35 6.13 7.09
N ALA A 230 0.30 6.76 6.11
CA ALA A 230 1.52 7.53 6.38
C ALA A 230 1.19 8.76 7.25
N GLY A 231 1.99 8.95 8.31
CA GLY A 231 1.78 10.03 9.26
C GLY A 231 2.51 9.78 10.58
N SER A 232 2.36 10.74 11.51
CA SER A 232 2.92 10.64 12.86
C SER A 232 1.79 10.46 13.88
N TYR A 233 1.92 9.48 14.75
CA TYR A 233 0.92 9.08 15.72
C TYR A 233 1.50 9.13 17.14
N ASN A 234 0.85 9.88 18.03
CA ASN A 234 1.28 10.03 19.42
C ASN A 234 0.43 9.19 20.37
N GLY A 235 1.05 8.68 21.41
CA GLY A 235 0.35 7.94 22.47
C GLY A 235 -0.32 6.67 21.99
N VAL A 236 0.28 5.99 21.01
CA VAL A 236 -0.22 4.72 20.49
C VAL A 236 -0.05 3.63 21.53
N THR A 237 -1.07 2.81 21.71
CA THR A 237 -1.05 1.60 22.54
C THR A 237 -1.25 0.39 21.67
N LEU A 238 -0.38 -0.60 21.81
CA LEU A 238 -0.51 -1.92 21.19
C LEU A 238 -1.07 -2.91 22.22
N THR A 239 -2.09 -3.65 21.84
CA THR A 239 -2.57 -4.81 22.61
C THR A 239 -2.38 -6.07 21.76
N VAL A 240 -1.62 -7.04 22.27
CA VAL A 240 -1.48 -8.37 21.67
C VAL A 240 -2.34 -9.35 22.47
N ALA A 241 -3.31 -9.99 21.84
CA ALA A 241 -4.18 -10.99 22.45
C ALA A 241 -3.80 -12.40 21.97
N PHE A 242 -3.78 -13.36 22.90
CA PHE A 242 -3.42 -14.75 22.66
C PHE A 242 -4.64 -15.67 22.73
N THR A 243 -4.54 -16.83 22.12
CA THR A 243 -5.60 -17.87 22.17
C THR A 243 -5.78 -18.47 23.56
N SER A 244 -4.79 -18.33 24.46
CA SER A 244 -4.92 -18.69 25.88
C SER A 244 -5.96 -17.83 26.63
N GLY A 245 -6.34 -16.68 26.08
CA GLY A 245 -7.16 -15.67 26.74
C GLY A 245 -6.35 -14.54 27.39
N ASP A 246 -5.03 -14.69 27.45
CA ASP A 246 -4.13 -13.65 27.95
C ASP A 246 -3.98 -12.52 26.94
N SER A 247 -3.55 -11.36 27.42
CA SER A 247 -3.20 -10.23 26.56
C SER A 247 -2.09 -9.39 27.18
N VAL A 248 -1.29 -8.79 26.31
CA VAL A 248 -0.24 -7.82 26.67
C VAL A 248 -0.57 -6.47 26.09
N LYS A 249 -0.42 -5.45 26.90
CA LYS A 249 -0.62 -4.05 26.50
C LYS A 249 0.68 -3.27 26.63
N VAL A 250 1.07 -2.66 25.52
CA VAL A 250 2.32 -1.90 25.38
C VAL A 250 1.99 -0.48 24.97
N LYS A 251 2.60 0.50 25.64
CA LYS A 251 2.54 1.88 25.20
C LYS A 251 3.69 2.15 24.23
N LEU A 252 3.34 2.47 23.00
CA LEU A 252 4.29 2.96 21.99
C LEU A 252 4.22 4.48 22.04
N ASP A 253 5.30 5.17 22.43
CA ASP A 253 5.22 6.62 22.62
C ASP A 253 4.90 7.33 21.31
N ASP A 254 5.82 7.41 20.36
CA ASP A 254 5.62 8.07 19.07
C ASP A 254 5.84 7.07 17.94
N VAL A 255 4.82 6.90 17.10
CA VAL A 255 4.89 6.04 15.93
C VAL A 255 4.89 6.90 14.67
N GLU A 256 5.99 6.91 13.93
CA GLU A 256 6.07 7.49 12.61
C GLU A 256 5.92 6.39 11.57
N VAL A 257 4.95 6.55 10.68
CA VAL A 257 4.73 5.67 9.53
C VAL A 257 5.03 6.46 8.28
N LYS A 258 6.08 6.07 7.56
CA LYS A 258 6.42 6.69 6.28
C LYS A 258 5.74 5.95 5.14
N PRO A 259 5.44 6.66 4.04
CA PRO A 259 5.02 6.01 2.80
C PRO A 259 6.02 4.92 2.44
N LEU A 260 5.52 3.76 2.05
CA LEU A 260 6.40 2.69 1.61
C LEU A 260 6.98 3.04 0.23
N THR A 261 8.30 3.16 0.12
CA THR A 261 9.02 3.48 -1.12
C THR A 261 10.07 2.42 -1.45
N VAL A 262 10.52 2.37 -2.70
CA VAL A 262 11.56 1.42 -3.16
C VAL A 262 12.87 1.54 -2.38
N SER A 263 13.21 2.74 -1.92
CA SER A 263 14.49 3.01 -1.24
C SER A 263 14.43 2.99 0.28
N ASP A 264 13.25 3.23 0.86
CA ASP A 264 13.05 3.40 2.30
C ASP A 264 12.02 2.41 2.84
N GLN A 265 12.46 1.17 3.03
CA GLN A 265 11.68 0.16 3.73
C GLN A 265 11.70 0.47 5.24
N ASN A 266 10.95 1.48 5.65
CA ASN A 266 10.84 1.86 7.07
C ASN A 266 9.93 0.88 7.81
N VAL A 267 10.49 -0.24 8.18
CA VAL A 267 9.86 -1.23 9.04
C VAL A 267 10.18 -0.89 10.48
N ARG A 268 9.16 -0.61 11.29
CA ARG A 268 9.31 -0.47 12.74
C ARG A 268 8.95 -1.80 13.40
N THR A 269 9.90 -2.42 14.09
CA THR A 269 9.70 -3.69 14.80
C THR A 269 9.54 -3.42 16.28
N VAL A 270 8.46 -3.94 16.86
CA VAL A 270 8.22 -3.97 18.30
C VAL A 270 8.26 -5.41 18.75
N THR A 271 9.16 -5.76 19.68
CA THR A 271 9.28 -7.11 20.23
C THR A 271 8.49 -7.23 21.52
N VAL A 272 7.58 -8.19 21.57
CA VAL A 272 6.83 -8.59 22.78
C VAL A 272 7.23 -10.00 23.14
N SER A 273 7.75 -10.22 24.36
CA SER A 273 8.14 -11.54 24.83
C SER A 273 7.54 -11.86 26.19
N ASN A 274 7.34 -13.15 26.50
CA ASN A 274 6.97 -13.60 27.84
C ASN A 274 8.24 -13.99 28.59
N GLY A 275 8.62 -13.20 29.60
CA GLY A 275 9.74 -13.52 30.52
C GLY A 275 9.28 -14.31 31.74
N LEU A 276 10.22 -14.86 32.52
CA LEU A 276 9.98 -15.63 33.76
C LEU A 276 9.24 -14.88 34.87
N GLY A 277 8.97 -13.59 34.72
CA GLY A 277 8.30 -12.71 35.68
C GLY A 277 7.08 -11.96 35.12
N GLY A 278 6.63 -12.29 33.94
CA GLY A 278 5.58 -11.56 33.20
C GLY A 278 6.05 -11.19 31.82
N PHE A 279 5.20 -10.49 31.09
CA PHE A 279 5.54 -10.04 29.74
C PHE A 279 6.60 -8.94 29.79
N GLU A 280 7.69 -9.14 29.11
CA GLU A 280 8.71 -8.12 28.90
C GLU A 280 8.50 -7.51 27.51
N VAL A 281 8.55 -6.20 27.44
CA VAL A 281 8.50 -5.45 26.19
C VAL A 281 9.85 -4.81 25.99
N GLU A 282 10.56 -5.26 25.00
CA GLU A 282 11.72 -4.54 24.49
C GLU A 282 11.27 -3.66 23.33
N ASP A 283 11.19 -2.38 23.57
CA ASP A 283 10.99 -1.37 22.52
C ASP A 283 12.33 -1.17 21.78
N GLY A 284 12.66 -2.12 20.94
CA GLY A 284 13.83 -2.07 20.08
C GLY A 284 13.46 -1.38 18.76
N LEU A 285 13.65 -0.06 18.70
CA LEU A 285 13.62 0.67 17.43
C LEU A 285 14.83 0.26 16.57
N THR A 286 14.73 -0.86 15.88
CA THR A 286 15.70 -1.24 14.86
C THR A 286 15.03 -1.09 13.49
N PHE A 287 15.55 -0.18 12.70
CA PHE A 287 15.24 -0.10 11.27
C PHE A 287 16.02 -1.21 10.58
N GLU A 288 15.41 -2.35 10.34
CA GLU A 288 16.00 -3.38 9.51
C GLU A 288 15.44 -3.30 8.11
N PRO A 289 16.30 -3.30 7.07
CA PRO A 289 15.82 -3.46 5.69
C PRO A 289 15.15 -4.83 5.56
N LEU A 290 14.01 -4.90 4.90
CA LEU A 290 13.37 -6.15 4.51
C LEU A 290 14.32 -6.87 3.53
N SER A 291 14.88 -8.00 3.93
CA SER A 291 15.71 -8.88 3.09
C SER A 291 14.86 -9.92 2.36
#